data_5ac22234f2de87cbc001033ba432c982
#
_entry.id   5ac22234f2de87cbc001033ba432c982
#
_cell.length_a   1.000
_cell.length_b   1.000
_cell.length_c   1.000
_cell.angle_alpha   90.00
_cell.angle_beta   90.00
_cell.angle_gamma   90.00
#
_symmetry.space_group_name_H-M   'P 1'
#
loop_
_entity.id
_entity.type
_entity.pdbx_description
1 polymer ?
#
loop_
_entity_poly.entity_id
_entity_poly.type
_entity_poly.pdbx_seq_one_letter_code
_entity_poly.pdbx_strand_id
1 'polypeptide(L)'
;MKKKIIAVIIIGLIIIGYFLLDENGNNKEKRIIKSKELKETKKERYRYITTNYDNIEELLEENVIEDVVVKYICEETKSEEIKNGFFIENDSTYYYLDGEKVIGKKEIDGEKYYFDEDGKMVINKIIDNNYYNDEGKLIRGEFELNNKKYYSNDDGIVKDVFIEGKYYDMNGIYLENMKNEDNIYYYENGEKVKGVKLIEGIRYYFDFENGSLISKNIKSVVDISTWQDEINFDLLKESNEVDGVMVRVGYGTSNSGDCTLDNRFKRNIEELKRLNIPYGIYIYGYAQNKLSALVEAEFVKNMIDKYELELSFPIYYDAEITSFNGIYYSLDIYKEVIETFRMRLKEFGYENVGLYSNLHMLTRGSLNFEHDYPVWVAEYYDRCEYDKNYNAWQYTSKGNINGIEGNVDLNIFY
;
A
#
# COMPACT_ATOMS: atom_id res chain seq x y z
N MET A 1 20.43 -72.90 -29.79
CA MET A 1 20.12 -72.90 -28.33
C MET A 1 20.85 -71.76 -27.58
N LYS A 2 22.19 -71.61 -27.70
CA LYS A 2 22.91 -70.57 -26.92
C LYS A 2 22.47 -69.12 -27.25
N LYS A 3 22.15 -68.78 -28.50
CA LYS A 3 21.71 -67.41 -28.87
C LYS A 3 20.28 -67.13 -28.37
N LYS A 4 19.37 -68.11 -28.36
CA LYS A 4 18.04 -67.96 -27.80
C LYS A 4 18.03 -67.73 -26.28
N ILE A 5 18.95 -68.36 -25.56
CA ILE A 5 19.13 -68.17 -24.13
C ILE A 5 19.72 -66.77 -23.82
N ILE A 6 20.61 -66.27 -24.68
CA ILE A 6 21.20 -64.93 -24.52
C ILE A 6 20.14 -63.84 -24.74
N ALA A 7 19.28 -63.95 -25.75
CA ALA A 7 18.22 -62.96 -26.01
C ALA A 7 17.17 -62.90 -24.87
N VAL A 8 16.79 -64.10 -24.34
CA VAL A 8 15.85 -64.19 -23.18
C VAL A 8 16.51 -63.70 -21.90
N ILE A 9 17.83 -63.91 -21.72
CA ILE A 9 18.58 -63.42 -20.57
C ILE A 9 18.77 -61.92 -20.64
N ILE A 10 19.02 -61.28 -21.81
CA ILE A 10 19.15 -59.85 -21.99
C ILE A 10 17.82 -59.17 -21.74
N ILE A 11 16.69 -59.66 -22.22
CA ILE A 11 15.34 -59.14 -21.96
C ILE A 11 15.01 -59.32 -20.46
N GLY A 12 15.39 -60.43 -19.85
CA GLY A 12 15.22 -60.67 -18.42
C GLY A 12 16.10 -59.78 -17.52
N LEU A 13 17.32 -59.51 -17.94
CA LEU A 13 18.25 -58.61 -17.22
C LEU A 13 17.85 -57.14 -17.32
N ILE A 14 17.28 -56.71 -18.42
CA ILE A 14 16.72 -55.34 -18.52
C ILE A 14 15.52 -55.18 -17.56
N ILE A 15 14.69 -56.19 -17.43
CA ILE A 15 13.56 -56.18 -16.49
C ILE A 15 14.05 -56.30 -15.03
N ILE A 16 15.11 -57.04 -14.75
CA ILE A 16 15.69 -57.20 -13.38
C ILE A 16 16.61 -56.02 -13.02
N GLY A 17 17.33 -55.43 -13.99
CA GLY A 17 18.18 -54.24 -13.78
C GLY A 17 17.35 -53.03 -13.31
N TYR A 18 16.12 -52.95 -13.71
CA TYR A 18 15.19 -51.89 -13.23
C TYR A 18 14.73 -52.16 -11.77
N PHE A 19 14.85 -53.34 -11.26
CA PHE A 19 14.47 -53.70 -9.87
C PHE A 19 15.64 -53.66 -8.85
N LEU A 20 16.88 -53.56 -9.30
CA LEU A 20 18.06 -53.67 -8.41
C LEU A 20 18.80 -52.35 -8.16
N LEU A 21 18.29 -51.23 -8.69
CA LEU A 21 18.93 -49.90 -8.49
C LEU A 21 18.25 -49.02 -7.47
N ASP A 22 17.40 -49.55 -6.58
CA ASP A 22 16.75 -48.76 -5.52
C ASP A 22 16.91 -49.37 -4.13
N GLU A 23 18.10 -49.22 -3.52
CA GLU A 23 18.32 -49.51 -2.09
C GLU A 23 18.23 -48.24 -1.20
N ASN A 24 17.87 -47.05 -1.72
CA ASN A 24 17.66 -45.88 -0.89
C ASN A 24 16.18 -45.50 -0.89
N GLY A 25 15.47 -46.02 0.12
CA GLY A 25 14.03 -45.93 0.30
C GLY A 25 13.44 -44.54 0.52
N ASN A 26 13.03 -43.86 -0.54
CA ASN A 26 11.98 -42.82 -0.47
C ASN A 26 11.26 -42.68 -1.79
N ASN A 27 9.91 -42.73 -1.74
CA ASN A 27 8.93 -42.56 -2.84
C ASN A 27 8.47 -43.81 -3.60
N LYS A 28 8.03 -44.84 -2.88
CA LYS A 28 7.48 -46.05 -3.49
C LYS A 28 6.14 -45.90 -4.20
N GLU A 29 5.25 -45.01 -3.80
CA GLU A 29 3.88 -45.01 -4.36
C GLU A 29 3.73 -44.33 -5.74
N LYS A 30 4.36 -43.19 -5.98
CA LYS A 30 4.27 -42.51 -7.30
C LYS A 30 5.02 -43.27 -8.42
N ARG A 31 6.13 -43.94 -8.08
CA ARG A 31 6.88 -44.77 -9.05
C ARG A 31 6.14 -46.06 -9.43
N ILE A 32 5.37 -46.63 -8.50
CA ILE A 32 4.59 -47.87 -8.76
C ILE A 32 3.46 -47.57 -9.75
N ILE A 33 2.79 -46.40 -9.71
CA ILE A 33 1.73 -46.04 -10.63
C ILE A 33 2.26 -45.84 -12.05
N LYS A 34 3.37 -45.05 -12.23
CA LYS A 34 4.02 -44.89 -13.55
C LYS A 34 4.59 -46.19 -14.12
N SER A 35 5.12 -47.07 -13.27
CA SER A 35 5.62 -48.37 -13.71
C SER A 35 4.49 -49.36 -14.10
N LYS A 36 3.28 -49.18 -13.54
CA LYS A 36 2.11 -50.02 -13.90
C LYS A 36 1.54 -49.61 -15.26
N GLU A 37 1.41 -48.32 -15.56
CA GLU A 37 0.98 -47.85 -16.89
C GLU A 37 1.99 -48.19 -17.99
N LEU A 38 3.29 -48.10 -17.71
CA LEU A 38 4.32 -48.53 -18.64
C LEU A 38 4.33 -50.02 -18.92
N LYS A 39 3.98 -50.85 -17.89
CA LYS A 39 3.87 -52.29 -18.05
C LYS A 39 2.65 -52.72 -18.89
N GLU A 40 1.52 -52.02 -18.79
CA GLU A 40 0.36 -52.28 -19.63
C GLU A 40 0.59 -51.96 -21.11
N THR A 41 1.18 -50.80 -21.41
CA THR A 41 1.58 -50.43 -22.81
C THR A 41 2.64 -51.35 -23.42
N LYS A 42 3.59 -51.81 -22.61
CA LYS A 42 4.58 -52.81 -23.06
C LYS A 42 3.97 -54.17 -23.31
N LYS A 43 2.97 -54.58 -22.54
CA LYS A 43 2.28 -55.84 -22.72
C LYS A 43 1.41 -55.88 -23.98
N GLU A 44 0.79 -54.78 -24.36
CA GLU A 44 0.03 -54.68 -25.61
C GLU A 44 0.95 -54.69 -26.86
N ARG A 45 2.09 -53.98 -26.87
CA ARG A 45 3.07 -53.98 -27.94
C ARG A 45 3.76 -55.34 -28.10
N TYR A 46 4.05 -56.03 -27.00
CA TYR A 46 4.60 -57.39 -27.01
C TYR A 46 3.59 -58.39 -27.64
N ARG A 47 2.31 -58.22 -27.32
CA ARG A 47 1.22 -58.99 -27.95
C ARG A 47 1.12 -58.75 -29.46
N TYR A 48 1.28 -57.50 -29.89
CA TYR A 48 1.26 -57.12 -31.31
C TYR A 48 2.40 -57.77 -32.10
N ILE A 49 3.62 -57.79 -31.57
CA ILE A 49 4.79 -58.43 -32.21
C ILE A 49 4.62 -59.96 -32.26
N THR A 50 4.14 -60.58 -31.21
CA THR A 50 3.95 -62.05 -31.15
C THR A 50 2.77 -62.54 -31.96
N THR A 51 1.76 -61.73 -32.26
CA THR A 51 0.60 -62.12 -33.09
C THR A 51 0.80 -61.90 -34.58
N ASN A 52 1.76 -61.10 -35.01
CA ASN A 52 1.97 -60.78 -36.42
C ASN A 52 3.18 -61.54 -37.07
N TYR A 53 3.96 -62.26 -36.27
CA TYR A 53 5.12 -63.02 -36.77
C TYR A 53 5.11 -64.42 -36.18
N ASP A 54 4.85 -65.41 -37.06
CA ASP A 54 4.75 -66.79 -36.67
C ASP A 54 6.09 -67.47 -36.37
N ASN A 55 7.23 -66.79 -36.71
CA ASN A 55 8.55 -67.35 -36.49
C ASN A 55 9.60 -66.29 -36.08
N ILE A 56 10.02 -66.34 -34.81
CA ILE A 56 11.08 -65.46 -34.27
C ILE A 56 12.46 -65.70 -34.96
N GLU A 57 12.64 -66.90 -35.53
CA GLU A 57 13.91 -67.20 -36.24
C GLU A 57 14.07 -66.45 -37.53
N GLU A 58 12.98 -66.20 -38.27
CA GLU A 58 12.92 -65.43 -39.48
C GLU A 58 13.24 -63.92 -39.25
N LEU A 59 12.79 -63.36 -38.14
CA LEU A 59 13.08 -62.00 -37.70
C LEU A 59 14.56 -61.79 -37.27
N LEU A 60 15.22 -62.85 -36.81
CA LEU A 60 16.64 -62.80 -36.47
C LEU A 60 17.56 -62.94 -37.70
N GLU A 61 17.10 -63.60 -38.73
CA GLU A 61 17.86 -63.74 -40.00
C GLU A 61 17.80 -62.47 -40.86
N GLU A 62 16.75 -61.67 -40.73
CA GLU A 62 16.59 -60.40 -41.48
C GLU A 62 17.18 -59.16 -40.75
N ASN A 63 17.85 -59.31 -39.63
CA ASN A 63 18.38 -58.22 -38.81
C ASN A 63 17.32 -57.22 -38.29
N VAL A 64 16.05 -57.45 -38.47
CA VAL A 64 14.95 -56.57 -38.11
C VAL A 64 14.82 -56.40 -36.55
N ILE A 65 15.20 -57.44 -35.81
CA ILE A 65 15.16 -57.41 -34.34
C ILE A 65 16.31 -56.62 -33.77
N GLU A 66 17.50 -56.62 -34.40
CA GLU A 66 18.63 -55.81 -33.94
C GLU A 66 18.33 -54.31 -34.11
N ASP A 67 17.75 -53.91 -35.22
CA ASP A 67 17.38 -52.52 -35.48
C ASP A 67 16.23 -52.04 -34.57
N VAL A 68 15.25 -52.87 -34.32
CA VAL A 68 14.14 -52.54 -33.41
C VAL A 68 14.61 -52.46 -31.96
N VAL A 69 15.49 -53.33 -31.49
CA VAL A 69 16.05 -53.30 -30.15
C VAL A 69 16.98 -52.10 -29.96
N VAL A 70 17.84 -51.78 -30.94
CA VAL A 70 18.73 -50.63 -30.92
C VAL A 70 17.91 -49.33 -30.96
N LYS A 71 16.88 -49.24 -31.80
CA LYS A 71 16.01 -48.08 -31.85
C LYS A 71 15.22 -47.88 -30.55
N TYR A 72 14.75 -48.95 -29.91
CA TYR A 72 14.04 -48.90 -28.64
C TYR A 72 14.97 -48.50 -27.48
N ILE A 73 16.20 -49.00 -27.46
CA ILE A 73 17.22 -48.61 -26.49
C ILE A 73 17.63 -47.14 -26.67
N CYS A 74 17.77 -46.65 -27.91
CA CYS A 74 18.08 -45.25 -28.22
C CYS A 74 16.92 -44.30 -27.90
N GLU A 75 15.65 -44.73 -28.01
CA GLU A 75 14.49 -43.93 -27.61
C GLU A 75 14.26 -43.93 -26.10
N GLU A 76 14.62 -45.03 -25.40
CA GLU A 76 14.55 -45.07 -23.91
C GLU A 76 15.71 -44.33 -23.21
N THR A 77 16.85 -44.17 -23.88
CA THR A 77 18.01 -43.42 -23.32
C THR A 77 17.89 -41.91 -23.49
N LYS A 78 16.86 -41.40 -24.14
CA LYS A 78 16.39 -40.03 -23.95
C LYS A 78 15.47 -40.01 -22.72
N SER A 79 15.95 -40.41 -21.56
CA SER A 79 15.40 -39.95 -20.31
C SER A 79 15.61 -38.43 -20.32
N GLU A 80 14.56 -37.66 -20.49
CA GLU A 80 14.62 -36.24 -20.13
C GLU A 80 15.19 -36.20 -18.73
N GLU A 81 16.37 -35.64 -18.58
CA GLU A 81 17.05 -35.49 -17.32
C GLU A 81 16.12 -34.66 -16.45
N ILE A 82 15.55 -35.28 -15.41
CA ILE A 82 14.59 -34.58 -14.53
C ILE A 82 15.35 -33.43 -13.90
N LYS A 83 14.94 -32.20 -14.24
CA LYS A 83 15.58 -30.98 -13.72
C LYS A 83 15.47 -30.96 -12.19
N ASN A 84 16.61 -30.82 -11.53
CA ASN A 84 16.70 -30.59 -10.08
C ASN A 84 17.78 -29.55 -9.82
N GLY A 85 17.46 -28.52 -9.02
CA GLY A 85 18.36 -27.43 -8.74
C GLY A 85 18.07 -26.15 -9.50
N PHE A 86 19.04 -25.24 -9.51
CA PHE A 86 18.91 -23.95 -10.20
C PHE A 86 19.15 -24.07 -11.72
N PHE A 87 18.28 -23.48 -12.50
CA PHE A 87 18.37 -23.37 -13.96
C PHE A 87 18.10 -21.94 -14.40
N ILE A 88 18.86 -21.48 -15.40
CA ILE A 88 18.63 -20.19 -16.07
C ILE A 88 17.91 -20.44 -17.37
N GLU A 89 16.74 -19.82 -17.55
CA GLU A 89 15.91 -19.92 -18.76
C GLU A 89 15.44 -18.52 -19.12
N ASN A 90 15.73 -18.07 -20.37
CA ASN A 90 15.32 -16.72 -20.85
C ASN A 90 15.69 -15.59 -19.85
N ASP A 91 16.96 -15.55 -19.43
CA ASP A 91 17.51 -14.58 -18.49
C ASP A 91 16.81 -14.55 -17.09
N SER A 92 16.13 -15.63 -16.74
CA SER A 92 15.47 -15.79 -15.44
C SER A 92 15.94 -17.07 -14.77
N THR A 93 16.14 -17.00 -13.46
CA THR A 93 16.56 -18.16 -12.65
C THR A 93 15.33 -18.84 -12.08
N TYR A 94 15.30 -20.15 -12.16
CA TYR A 94 14.27 -21.04 -11.62
C TYR A 94 14.94 -22.10 -10.74
N TYR A 95 14.20 -22.63 -9.78
CA TYR A 95 14.61 -23.81 -9.03
C TYR A 95 13.63 -24.94 -9.31
N TYR A 96 14.15 -26.08 -9.74
CA TYR A 96 13.37 -27.27 -10.01
C TYR A 96 13.54 -28.30 -8.92
N LEU A 97 12.46 -28.94 -8.54
CA LEU A 97 12.43 -30.09 -7.66
C LEU A 97 11.62 -31.19 -8.35
N ASP A 98 12.26 -32.33 -8.65
CA ASP A 98 11.65 -33.45 -9.38
C ASP A 98 11.01 -33.05 -10.71
N GLY A 99 11.59 -32.08 -11.42
CA GLY A 99 11.15 -31.59 -12.72
C GLY A 99 10.07 -30.51 -12.67
N GLU A 100 9.59 -30.14 -11.49
CA GLU A 100 8.60 -29.08 -11.29
C GLU A 100 9.25 -27.79 -10.79
N LYS A 101 8.80 -26.63 -11.30
CA LYS A 101 9.25 -25.32 -10.80
C LYS A 101 8.76 -25.09 -9.38
N VAL A 102 9.66 -24.66 -8.50
CA VAL A 102 9.30 -24.21 -7.16
C VAL A 102 8.66 -22.82 -7.23
N ILE A 103 7.62 -22.59 -6.44
CA ILE A 103 6.88 -21.32 -6.31
C ILE A 103 6.85 -20.94 -4.83
N GLY A 104 6.89 -19.63 -4.53
CA GLY A 104 6.82 -19.09 -3.18
C GLY A 104 8.16 -19.19 -2.42
N LYS A 105 8.09 -19.18 -1.10
CA LYS A 105 9.28 -19.23 -0.21
C LYS A 105 9.90 -20.63 -0.21
N LYS A 106 11.22 -20.70 -0.37
CA LYS A 106 11.95 -21.97 -0.33
C LYS A 106 13.31 -21.79 0.35
N GLU A 107 13.64 -22.71 1.24
CA GLU A 107 14.98 -22.83 1.80
C GLU A 107 15.77 -23.85 0.98
N ILE A 108 16.98 -23.48 0.55
CA ILE A 108 17.88 -24.25 -0.28
C ILE A 108 19.30 -24.05 0.27
N ASP A 109 19.93 -25.11 0.71
CA ASP A 109 21.30 -25.11 1.28
C ASP A 109 21.47 -24.11 2.46
N GLY A 110 20.40 -23.91 3.26
CA GLY A 110 20.41 -23.00 4.41
C GLY A 110 20.07 -21.54 4.08
N GLU A 111 19.96 -21.20 2.80
CA GLU A 111 19.57 -19.86 2.33
C GLU A 111 18.09 -19.84 1.94
N LYS A 112 17.41 -18.70 2.13
CA LYS A 112 15.98 -18.54 1.83
C LYS A 112 15.80 -17.72 0.55
N TYR A 113 14.99 -18.25 -0.35
CA TYR A 113 14.66 -17.66 -1.66
C TYR A 113 13.14 -17.46 -1.78
N TYR A 114 12.75 -16.63 -2.73
CA TYR A 114 11.36 -16.49 -3.15
C TYR A 114 11.24 -16.64 -4.67
N PHE A 115 10.29 -17.46 -5.11
CA PHE A 115 9.95 -17.66 -6.51
C PHE A 115 8.53 -17.16 -6.74
N ASP A 116 8.34 -16.38 -7.79
CA ASP A 116 7.02 -15.83 -8.13
C ASP A 116 6.04 -16.91 -8.64
N GLU A 117 4.86 -16.49 -9.07
CA GLU A 117 3.80 -17.41 -9.54
C GLU A 117 4.21 -18.22 -10.79
N ASP A 118 5.13 -17.68 -11.60
CA ASP A 118 5.71 -18.35 -12.77
C ASP A 118 6.92 -19.21 -12.40
N GLY A 119 7.31 -19.26 -11.13
CA GLY A 119 8.47 -19.96 -10.59
C GLY A 119 9.79 -19.23 -10.82
N LYS A 120 9.77 -17.94 -11.22
CA LYS A 120 10.96 -17.14 -11.43
C LYS A 120 11.50 -16.64 -10.10
N MET A 121 12.81 -16.80 -9.87
CA MET A 121 13.49 -16.31 -8.67
C MET A 121 13.41 -14.78 -8.59
N VAL A 122 12.94 -14.28 -7.45
CA VAL A 122 12.89 -12.84 -7.17
C VAL A 122 14.28 -12.36 -6.76
N ILE A 123 14.74 -11.29 -7.38
CA ILE A 123 16.02 -10.63 -7.10
C ILE A 123 15.82 -9.12 -6.94
N ASN A 124 16.65 -8.47 -6.12
CA ASN A 124 16.67 -7.03 -5.86
C ASN A 124 15.27 -6.45 -5.59
N LYS A 125 14.46 -7.16 -4.79
CA LYS A 125 13.06 -6.81 -4.58
C LYS A 125 12.59 -7.13 -3.16
N ILE A 126 11.64 -6.31 -2.69
CA ILE A 126 10.93 -6.55 -1.43
C ILE A 126 9.62 -7.29 -1.73
N ILE A 127 9.43 -8.45 -1.09
CA ILE A 127 8.20 -9.25 -1.14
C ILE A 127 7.79 -9.57 0.31
N ASP A 128 6.55 -9.31 0.66
CA ASP A 128 6.00 -9.58 2.00
C ASP A 128 6.90 -9.04 3.12
N ASN A 129 7.33 -7.79 3.00
CA ASN A 129 8.23 -7.11 3.96
C ASN A 129 9.63 -7.75 4.10
N ASN A 130 10.05 -8.58 3.14
CA ASN A 130 11.36 -9.23 3.11
C ASN A 130 12.11 -8.83 1.85
N TYR A 131 13.39 -8.47 1.99
CA TYR A 131 14.26 -8.14 0.87
C TYR A 131 15.04 -9.36 0.40
N TYR A 132 15.02 -9.60 -0.91
CA TYR A 132 15.81 -10.60 -1.61
C TYR A 132 16.84 -9.87 -2.48
N ASN A 133 18.13 -10.17 -2.27
CA ASN A 133 19.25 -9.48 -2.93
C ASN A 133 19.39 -9.88 -4.42
N ASP A 134 20.47 -9.45 -5.06
CA ASP A 134 20.80 -9.77 -6.47
C ASP A 134 21.07 -11.26 -6.72
N GLU A 135 21.46 -12.02 -5.68
CA GLU A 135 21.57 -13.49 -5.72
C GLU A 135 20.24 -14.19 -5.39
N GLY A 136 19.15 -13.46 -5.13
CA GLY A 136 17.85 -13.99 -4.73
C GLY A 136 17.76 -14.41 -3.27
N LYS A 137 18.80 -14.19 -2.47
CA LYS A 137 18.85 -14.58 -1.06
C LYS A 137 18.12 -13.59 -0.18
N LEU A 138 17.37 -14.10 0.78
CA LEU A 138 16.76 -13.29 1.84
C LEU A 138 17.83 -12.64 2.72
N ILE A 139 17.79 -11.32 2.85
CA ILE A 139 18.76 -10.56 3.65
C ILE A 139 18.23 -10.28 5.05
N ARG A 140 19.10 -10.41 6.05
CA ARG A 140 18.94 -9.94 7.43
C ARG A 140 20.08 -8.97 7.77
N GLY A 141 19.79 -7.99 8.63
CA GLY A 141 20.70 -6.90 8.92
C GLY A 141 20.51 -5.70 7.97
N GLU A 142 21.55 -4.88 7.86
CA GLU A 142 21.56 -3.71 6.99
C GLU A 142 21.67 -4.09 5.52
N PHE A 143 20.95 -3.39 4.66
CA PHE A 143 21.06 -3.51 3.21
C PHE A 143 20.72 -2.19 2.53
N GLU A 144 21.11 -2.06 1.25
CA GLU A 144 20.82 -0.91 0.42
C GLU A 144 19.98 -1.33 -0.79
N LEU A 145 18.95 -0.56 -1.09
CA LEU A 145 18.11 -0.72 -2.27
C LEU A 145 17.73 0.66 -2.81
N ASN A 146 18.00 0.91 -4.10
CA ASN A 146 17.72 2.18 -4.77
C ASN A 146 18.32 3.40 -4.01
N ASN A 147 19.57 3.30 -3.58
CA ASN A 147 20.32 4.31 -2.82
C ASN A 147 19.68 4.67 -1.45
N LYS A 148 18.83 3.81 -0.90
CA LYS A 148 18.24 3.94 0.43
C LYS A 148 18.68 2.79 1.30
N LYS A 149 18.98 3.08 2.57
CA LYS A 149 19.44 2.09 3.54
C LYS A 149 18.28 1.60 4.38
N TYR A 150 18.26 0.31 4.65
CA TYR A 150 17.23 -0.41 5.39
C TYR A 150 17.88 -1.36 6.41
N TYR A 151 17.08 -1.84 7.34
CA TYR A 151 17.45 -2.92 8.24
C TYR A 151 16.35 -3.98 8.26
N SER A 152 16.71 -5.26 8.23
CA SER A 152 15.79 -6.39 8.30
C SER A 152 16.15 -7.34 9.43
N ASN A 153 15.17 -7.70 10.24
CA ASN A 153 15.26 -8.74 11.27
C ASN A 153 14.43 -9.98 10.89
N ASP A 154 14.19 -10.91 11.79
CA ASP A 154 13.43 -12.13 11.52
C ASP A 154 11.97 -11.86 11.11
N ASP A 155 11.38 -10.74 11.54
CA ASP A 155 10.03 -10.31 11.19
C ASP A 155 9.97 -9.54 9.84
N GLY A 156 11.14 -9.25 9.25
CA GLY A 156 11.26 -8.51 8.00
C GLY A 156 11.88 -7.13 8.18
N ILE A 157 11.61 -6.21 7.24
CA ILE A 157 12.10 -4.84 7.28
C ILE A 157 11.50 -4.10 8.47
N VAL A 158 12.37 -3.57 9.32
CA VAL A 158 11.96 -2.79 10.50
C VAL A 158 11.43 -1.42 10.07
N LYS A 159 10.44 -0.91 10.80
CA LYS A 159 9.79 0.37 10.49
C LYS A 159 9.52 1.12 11.77
N ASP A 160 9.66 2.45 11.68
CA ASP A 160 9.29 3.37 12.75
C ASP A 160 9.97 3.05 14.09
N VAL A 161 11.27 2.76 14.04
CA VAL A 161 12.03 2.28 15.21
C VAL A 161 13.49 2.73 15.17
N PHE A 162 14.10 2.86 16.35
CA PHE A 162 15.53 2.97 16.51
C PHE A 162 16.18 1.58 16.68
N ILE A 163 17.16 1.26 15.83
CA ILE A 163 18.02 0.10 15.95
C ILE A 163 19.46 0.60 16.08
N GLU A 164 20.13 0.31 17.20
CA GLU A 164 21.52 0.73 17.47
C GLU A 164 21.76 2.25 17.25
N GLY A 165 20.77 3.07 17.64
CA GLY A 165 20.85 4.54 17.49
C GLY A 165 20.54 5.07 16.09
N LYS A 166 20.19 4.21 15.13
CA LYS A 166 19.76 4.57 13.78
C LYS A 166 18.24 4.51 13.67
N TYR A 167 17.61 5.59 13.24
CA TYR A 167 16.15 5.60 13.05
C TYR A 167 15.77 5.14 11.65
N TYR A 168 14.89 4.17 11.60
CA TYR A 168 14.24 3.69 10.37
C TYR A 168 12.80 4.19 10.37
N ASP A 169 12.42 4.91 9.34
CA ASP A 169 11.12 5.56 9.22
C ASP A 169 9.95 4.56 8.98
N MET A 170 8.74 5.07 8.78
CA MET A 170 7.56 4.25 8.53
C MET A 170 7.62 3.44 7.22
N ASN A 171 8.52 3.80 6.29
CA ASN A 171 8.80 3.04 5.07
C ASN A 171 9.98 2.06 5.26
N GLY A 172 10.63 2.10 6.43
CA GLY A 172 11.82 1.33 6.76
C GLY A 172 13.13 1.97 6.28
N ILE A 173 13.11 3.24 5.86
CA ILE A 173 14.28 3.96 5.35
C ILE A 173 15.07 4.54 6.52
N TYR A 174 16.39 4.32 6.55
CA TYR A 174 17.28 4.94 7.52
C TYR A 174 17.36 6.45 7.33
N LEU A 175 17.02 7.21 8.36
CA LEU A 175 17.14 8.67 8.41
C LEU A 175 18.35 9.07 9.26
N GLU A 176 19.46 9.38 8.61
CA GLU A 176 20.73 9.69 9.27
C GLU A 176 20.63 10.87 10.26
N ASN A 177 19.80 11.85 9.93
CA ASN A 177 19.65 13.08 10.71
C ASN A 177 18.61 12.98 11.84
N MET A 178 17.91 11.86 11.97
CA MET A 178 16.99 11.62 13.07
C MET A 178 17.77 11.11 14.28
N LYS A 179 17.70 11.83 15.40
CA LYS A 179 18.44 11.52 16.62
C LYS A 179 17.49 11.31 17.80
N ASN A 180 17.79 10.34 18.62
CA ASN A 180 17.12 10.10 19.90
C ASN A 180 18.05 10.57 21.03
N GLU A 181 17.73 11.69 21.64
CA GLU A 181 18.44 12.29 22.75
C GLU A 181 17.55 12.20 24.01
N ASP A 182 17.21 13.35 24.62
CA ASP A 182 16.13 13.48 25.61
C ASP A 182 14.73 13.37 24.95
N ASN A 183 14.66 13.70 23.66
CA ASN A 183 13.52 13.53 22.75
C ASN A 183 14.03 13.14 21.36
N ILE A 184 13.12 12.91 20.42
CA ILE A 184 13.46 12.65 19.01
C ILE A 184 13.51 13.99 18.27
N TYR A 185 14.62 14.25 17.58
CA TYR A 185 14.86 15.45 16.78
C TYR A 185 15.33 15.08 15.38
N TYR A 186 15.04 15.95 14.41
CA TYR A 186 15.63 15.89 13.09
C TYR A 186 16.52 17.12 12.89
N TYR A 187 17.74 16.90 12.38
CA TYR A 187 18.73 17.95 12.16
C TYR A 187 18.90 18.26 10.66
N GLU A 188 18.97 19.53 10.32
CA GLU A 188 19.30 20.01 8.98
C GLU A 188 20.34 21.12 9.11
N ASN A 189 21.47 20.98 8.41
CA ASN A 189 22.62 21.90 8.52
C ASN A 189 23.11 22.12 9.98
N GLY A 190 22.96 21.12 10.84
CA GLY A 190 23.37 21.19 12.24
C GLY A 190 22.35 21.82 13.19
N GLU A 191 21.21 22.28 12.69
CA GLU A 191 20.13 22.87 13.50
C GLU A 191 18.92 21.94 13.60
N LYS A 192 18.22 22.00 14.75
CA LYS A 192 16.95 21.26 14.94
C LYS A 192 15.87 21.85 14.05
N VAL A 193 15.25 20.98 13.24
CA VAL A 193 14.08 21.35 12.44
C VAL A 193 12.88 21.59 13.37
N LYS A 194 12.07 22.59 13.07
CA LYS A 194 10.85 22.98 13.77
C LYS A 194 9.69 23.06 12.79
N GLY A 195 8.48 22.80 13.28
CA GLY A 195 7.27 22.85 12.47
C GLY A 195 7.11 21.63 11.55
N VAL A 196 6.41 21.82 10.46
CA VAL A 196 6.08 20.72 9.52
C VAL A 196 7.21 20.53 8.52
N LYS A 197 7.69 19.29 8.38
CA LYS A 197 8.77 18.94 7.44
C LYS A 197 8.42 17.66 6.67
N LEU A 198 8.60 17.70 5.36
CA LEU A 198 8.55 16.52 4.50
C LEU A 198 9.93 15.85 4.45
N ILE A 199 10.03 14.59 4.85
CA ILE A 199 11.27 13.82 4.89
C ILE A 199 10.98 12.45 4.26
N GLU A 200 11.66 12.10 3.17
CA GLU A 200 11.49 10.83 2.45
C GLU A 200 10.02 10.47 2.13
N GLY A 201 9.23 11.49 1.79
CA GLY A 201 7.81 11.32 1.42
C GLY A 201 6.84 11.23 2.60
N ILE A 202 7.33 11.32 3.84
CA ILE A 202 6.51 11.35 5.06
C ILE A 202 6.57 12.75 5.67
N ARG A 203 5.42 13.29 6.07
CA ARG A 203 5.41 14.54 6.82
C ARG A 203 5.48 14.28 8.31
N TYR A 204 6.38 15.05 8.93
CA TYR A 204 6.61 15.10 10.37
C TYR A 204 6.20 16.46 10.90
N TYR A 205 5.69 16.49 12.13
CA TYR A 205 5.49 17.70 12.88
C TYR A 205 6.44 17.70 14.08
N PHE A 206 7.34 18.69 14.08
CA PHE A 206 8.26 18.99 15.16
C PHE A 206 7.76 20.22 15.90
N ASP A 207 7.85 20.22 17.22
CA ASP A 207 7.46 21.33 18.07
C ASP A 207 8.08 22.65 17.57
N PHE A 208 7.25 23.67 17.41
CA PHE A 208 7.69 24.97 16.87
C PHE A 208 8.65 25.71 17.81
N GLU A 209 8.64 25.40 19.12
CA GLU A 209 9.50 26.01 20.13
C GLU A 209 10.86 25.31 20.25
N ASN A 210 10.85 23.97 20.47
CA ASN A 210 12.06 23.23 20.83
C ASN A 210 12.52 22.21 19.77
N GLY A 211 11.73 21.93 18.74
CA GLY A 211 12.05 21.02 17.64
C GLY A 211 11.90 19.53 17.98
N SER A 212 11.30 19.17 19.12
CA SER A 212 11.05 17.76 19.41
C SER A 212 9.95 17.20 18.51
N LEU A 213 10.08 15.93 18.11
CA LEU A 213 9.08 15.24 17.30
C LEU A 213 7.77 15.08 18.09
N ILE A 214 6.69 15.66 17.57
CA ILE A 214 5.34 15.57 18.14
C ILE A 214 4.52 14.51 17.40
N SER A 215 4.53 14.54 16.08
CA SER A 215 3.72 13.63 15.26
C SER A 215 4.39 13.32 13.91
N LYS A 216 3.97 12.24 13.32
CA LYS A 216 4.45 11.75 12.01
C LYS A 216 3.29 11.24 11.18
N ASN A 217 3.51 11.17 9.86
CA ASN A 217 2.48 10.81 8.88
C ASN A 217 1.26 11.74 8.92
N ILE A 218 1.50 13.00 9.26
CA ILE A 218 0.49 14.05 9.21
C ILE A 218 0.27 14.51 7.77
N LYS A 219 -0.76 15.36 7.57
CA LYS A 219 -0.97 16.09 6.32
C LYS A 219 -0.81 17.59 6.55
N SER A 220 -0.03 18.25 5.70
CA SER A 220 0.02 19.71 5.59
C SER A 220 -1.13 20.16 4.68
N VAL A 221 -2.02 20.99 5.18
CA VAL A 221 -3.22 21.42 4.46
C VAL A 221 -3.35 22.93 4.54
N VAL A 222 -3.68 23.58 3.44
CA VAL A 222 -4.08 24.99 3.42
C VAL A 222 -5.59 25.07 3.35
N ASP A 223 -6.17 26.14 3.94
CA ASP A 223 -7.57 26.43 3.64
C ASP A 223 -7.70 27.73 2.88
N ILE A 224 -8.59 27.70 1.90
CA ILE A 224 -8.76 28.78 0.92
C ILE A 224 -10.22 29.15 0.71
N SER A 225 -10.41 30.39 0.32
CA SER A 225 -11.71 30.98 0.02
C SER A 225 -11.56 32.12 -0.97
N THR A 226 -12.57 32.97 -1.07
CA THR A 226 -12.48 34.22 -1.82
C THR A 226 -11.39 35.17 -1.31
N TRP A 227 -10.85 34.96 -0.09
CA TRP A 227 -9.83 35.82 0.49
C TRP A 227 -8.45 35.66 -0.14
N GLN A 228 -8.14 34.49 -0.72
CA GLN A 228 -6.87 34.20 -1.41
C GLN A 228 -6.86 34.65 -2.87
N ASP A 229 -7.92 35.28 -3.34
CA ASP A 229 -8.12 35.85 -4.68
C ASP A 229 -7.58 34.96 -5.82
N GLU A 230 -6.46 35.29 -6.46
CA GLU A 230 -5.87 34.49 -7.53
C GLU A 230 -4.80 33.55 -6.97
N ILE A 231 -4.97 32.25 -7.24
CA ILE A 231 -4.04 31.19 -6.85
C ILE A 231 -3.43 30.58 -8.10
N ASN A 232 -2.12 30.42 -8.14
CA ASN A 232 -1.42 29.60 -9.12
C ASN A 232 -1.33 28.17 -8.64
N PHE A 233 -2.31 27.34 -9.00
CA PHE A 233 -2.40 25.95 -8.55
C PHE A 233 -1.30 25.05 -9.12
N ASP A 234 -0.73 25.36 -10.27
CA ASP A 234 0.41 24.63 -10.84
C ASP A 234 1.64 24.81 -9.92
N LEU A 235 1.96 26.03 -9.52
CA LEU A 235 3.05 26.28 -8.55
C LEU A 235 2.74 25.67 -7.17
N LEU A 236 1.50 25.73 -6.71
CA LEU A 236 1.08 25.08 -5.46
C LEU A 236 1.37 23.58 -5.51
N LYS A 237 1.00 22.92 -6.61
CA LYS A 237 1.26 21.48 -6.81
C LYS A 237 2.75 21.16 -6.90
N GLU A 238 3.50 21.93 -7.68
CA GLU A 238 4.95 21.74 -7.89
C GLU A 238 5.76 21.95 -6.62
N SER A 239 5.35 22.85 -5.74
CA SER A 239 6.07 23.16 -4.49
C SER A 239 6.13 21.95 -3.54
N ASN A 240 5.17 21.05 -3.60
CA ASN A 240 5.01 19.92 -2.68
C ASN A 240 5.00 20.33 -1.19
N GLU A 241 4.61 21.58 -0.90
CA GLU A 241 4.55 22.12 0.46
C GLU A 241 3.31 21.66 1.20
N VAL A 242 2.22 21.31 0.46
CA VAL A 242 0.95 20.85 1.02
C VAL A 242 0.49 19.52 0.42
N ASP A 243 -0.24 18.75 1.20
CA ASP A 243 -0.83 17.47 0.79
C ASP A 243 -2.28 17.64 0.33
N GLY A 244 -2.90 18.77 0.62
CA GLY A 244 -4.28 19.04 0.25
C GLY A 244 -4.77 20.43 0.62
N VAL A 245 -6.04 20.66 0.30
CA VAL A 245 -6.68 21.98 0.39
C VAL A 245 -8.08 21.84 1.00
N MET A 246 -8.41 22.66 1.99
CA MET A 246 -9.79 22.88 2.45
C MET A 246 -10.38 24.07 1.72
N VAL A 247 -11.55 23.91 1.10
CA VAL A 247 -12.16 24.95 0.26
C VAL A 247 -13.49 25.42 0.86
N ARG A 248 -13.63 26.71 1.07
CA ARG A 248 -14.93 27.25 1.50
C ARG A 248 -15.97 27.10 0.40
N VAL A 249 -17.04 26.34 0.69
CA VAL A 249 -18.21 26.23 -0.22
C VAL A 249 -18.93 27.56 -0.32
N GLY A 250 -19.10 28.23 0.82
CA GLY A 250 -19.83 29.48 0.92
C GLY A 250 -20.19 29.84 2.33
N TYR A 251 -21.17 30.69 2.42
CA TYR A 251 -21.73 31.19 3.67
C TYR A 251 -23.11 30.58 3.89
N GLY A 252 -23.42 30.27 5.13
CA GLY A 252 -24.72 29.75 5.57
C GLY A 252 -25.88 30.72 5.38
N THR A 253 -26.96 30.41 6.04
CA THR A 253 -28.23 31.15 5.87
C THR A 253 -28.12 32.64 6.21
N SER A 254 -28.37 33.47 5.23
CA SER A 254 -28.45 34.93 5.39
C SER A 254 -29.80 35.37 5.99
N ASN A 255 -30.02 36.69 6.11
CA ASN A 255 -31.29 37.26 6.51
C ASN A 255 -32.46 36.88 5.59
N SER A 256 -32.19 36.53 4.33
CA SER A 256 -33.19 36.04 3.38
C SER A 256 -33.51 34.56 3.53
N GLY A 257 -32.76 33.84 4.36
CA GLY A 257 -32.89 32.41 4.53
C GLY A 257 -32.10 31.57 3.51
N ASP A 258 -31.34 32.23 2.62
CA ASP A 258 -30.57 31.57 1.54
C ASP A 258 -29.07 31.50 1.89
N CYS A 259 -28.40 30.45 1.48
CA CYS A 259 -26.96 30.34 1.48
C CYS A 259 -26.31 31.03 0.28
N THR A 260 -25.08 31.49 0.44
CA THR A 260 -24.34 32.18 -0.62
C THR A 260 -23.09 31.40 -0.99
N LEU A 261 -22.93 31.06 -2.27
CA LEU A 261 -21.73 30.40 -2.79
C LEU A 261 -20.51 31.32 -2.66
N ASP A 262 -19.37 30.78 -2.27
CA ASP A 262 -18.08 31.50 -2.33
C ASP A 262 -17.72 31.81 -3.78
N ASN A 263 -17.34 33.05 -4.08
CA ASN A 263 -17.10 33.50 -5.44
C ASN A 263 -15.94 32.76 -6.15
N ARG A 264 -15.01 32.19 -5.40
CA ARG A 264 -13.85 31.46 -5.95
C ARG A 264 -14.06 29.94 -5.89
N PHE A 265 -15.12 29.46 -5.26
CA PHE A 265 -15.35 28.03 -5.06
C PHE A 265 -15.27 27.22 -6.36
N LYS A 266 -16.03 27.61 -7.37
CA LYS A 266 -16.07 26.90 -8.66
C LYS A 266 -14.65 26.77 -9.25
N ARG A 267 -13.94 27.90 -9.40
CA ARG A 267 -12.57 27.92 -9.94
C ARG A 267 -11.63 27.04 -9.11
N ASN A 268 -11.66 27.20 -7.80
CA ASN A 268 -10.80 26.44 -6.91
C ASN A 268 -10.99 24.93 -7.07
N ILE A 269 -12.24 24.47 -7.12
CA ILE A 269 -12.56 23.04 -7.31
C ILE A 269 -12.13 22.55 -8.71
N GLU A 270 -12.38 23.32 -9.76
CA GLU A 270 -11.96 22.95 -11.13
C GLU A 270 -10.45 22.77 -11.23
N GLU A 271 -9.65 23.65 -10.63
CA GLU A 271 -8.20 23.59 -10.62
C GLU A 271 -7.66 22.44 -9.76
N LEU A 272 -8.22 22.22 -8.56
CA LEU A 272 -7.85 21.10 -7.70
C LEU A 272 -8.11 19.75 -8.38
N LYS A 273 -9.24 19.62 -9.06
CA LYS A 273 -9.57 18.44 -9.87
C LYS A 273 -8.62 18.26 -11.05
N ARG A 274 -8.34 19.33 -11.80
CA ARG A 274 -7.41 19.31 -12.94
C ARG A 274 -6.03 18.78 -12.56
N LEU A 275 -5.55 19.13 -11.37
CA LEU A 275 -4.23 18.78 -10.88
C LEU A 275 -4.19 17.56 -9.96
N ASN A 276 -5.34 16.92 -9.71
CA ASN A 276 -5.47 15.83 -8.74
C ASN A 276 -4.86 16.20 -7.37
N ILE A 277 -5.18 17.40 -6.88
CA ILE A 277 -4.84 17.83 -5.52
C ILE A 277 -5.95 17.37 -4.59
N PRO A 278 -5.67 16.61 -3.52
CA PRO A 278 -6.66 16.21 -2.53
C PRO A 278 -7.34 17.42 -1.89
N TYR A 279 -8.66 17.36 -1.71
CA TYR A 279 -9.37 18.47 -1.08
C TYR A 279 -10.54 18.02 -0.20
N GLY A 280 -10.91 18.89 0.74
CA GLY A 280 -12.14 18.86 1.50
C GLY A 280 -12.85 20.20 1.39
N ILE A 281 -13.98 20.32 2.07
CA ILE A 281 -14.80 21.53 2.01
C ILE A 281 -15.26 21.97 3.40
N TYR A 282 -15.54 23.27 3.54
CA TYR A 282 -16.20 23.81 4.73
C TYR A 282 -17.22 24.88 4.38
N ILE A 283 -18.23 25.05 5.22
CA ILE A 283 -19.22 26.12 5.13
C ILE A 283 -19.09 27.05 6.35
N TYR A 284 -19.03 28.37 6.12
CA TYR A 284 -19.11 29.35 7.20
C TYR A 284 -20.56 29.45 7.69
N GLY A 285 -20.85 28.87 8.84
CA GLY A 285 -22.21 28.64 9.34
C GLY A 285 -22.85 29.86 9.96
N TYR A 286 -24.12 30.12 9.62
CA TYR A 286 -24.97 31.16 10.20
C TYR A 286 -26.27 30.61 10.80
N ALA A 287 -26.49 29.29 10.75
CA ALA A 287 -27.72 28.69 11.25
C ALA A 287 -27.97 29.00 12.74
N GLN A 288 -29.19 29.36 13.08
CA GLN A 288 -29.60 29.72 14.43
C GLN A 288 -30.62 28.73 15.03
N ASN A 289 -31.03 27.75 14.27
CA ASN A 289 -31.99 26.73 14.64
C ASN A 289 -31.92 25.54 13.68
N LYS A 290 -32.67 24.50 14.00
CA LYS A 290 -32.75 23.27 13.21
C LYS A 290 -33.12 23.51 11.74
N LEU A 291 -34.07 24.39 11.44
CA LEU A 291 -34.52 24.61 10.07
C LEU A 291 -33.41 25.26 9.22
N SER A 292 -32.74 26.28 9.73
CA SER A 292 -31.62 26.93 9.03
C SER A 292 -30.43 25.99 8.88
N ALA A 293 -30.16 25.12 9.86
CA ALA A 293 -29.12 24.09 9.75
C ALA A 293 -29.42 23.06 8.65
N LEU A 294 -30.68 22.66 8.46
CA LEU A 294 -31.10 21.81 7.34
C LEU A 294 -30.86 22.50 5.99
N VAL A 295 -31.18 23.79 5.88
CA VAL A 295 -30.93 24.56 4.64
C VAL A 295 -29.45 24.62 4.30
N GLU A 296 -28.58 24.82 5.29
CA GLU A 296 -27.13 24.82 5.12
C GLU A 296 -26.59 23.43 4.69
N ALA A 297 -27.10 22.35 5.27
CA ALA A 297 -26.73 21.00 4.89
C ALA A 297 -27.18 20.65 3.45
N GLU A 298 -28.42 21.02 3.08
CA GLU A 298 -28.93 20.86 1.71
C GLU A 298 -28.10 21.67 0.69
N PHE A 299 -27.70 22.89 1.05
CA PHE A 299 -26.83 23.70 0.21
C PHE A 299 -25.49 23.01 -0.05
N VAL A 300 -24.80 22.52 0.99
CA VAL A 300 -23.54 21.78 0.86
C VAL A 300 -23.73 20.56 -0.03
N LYS A 301 -24.75 19.74 0.24
CA LYS A 301 -25.08 18.57 -0.57
C LYS A 301 -25.29 18.93 -2.05
N ASN A 302 -26.06 19.97 -2.33
CA ASN A 302 -26.32 20.41 -3.69
C ASN A 302 -25.04 20.88 -4.41
N MET A 303 -24.07 21.47 -3.67
CA MET A 303 -22.77 21.85 -4.26
C MET A 303 -21.90 20.64 -4.53
N ILE A 304 -21.91 19.64 -3.64
CA ILE A 304 -21.22 18.37 -3.88
C ILE A 304 -21.73 17.70 -5.16
N ASP A 305 -23.03 17.57 -5.32
CA ASP A 305 -23.63 16.96 -6.50
C ASP A 305 -23.37 17.77 -7.77
N LYS A 306 -23.62 19.09 -7.70
CA LYS A 306 -23.51 19.99 -8.86
C LYS A 306 -22.10 20.01 -9.45
N TYR A 307 -21.09 19.94 -8.60
CA TYR A 307 -19.70 19.98 -9.01
C TYR A 307 -19.04 18.58 -8.97
N GLU A 308 -19.81 17.51 -8.72
CA GLU A 308 -19.34 16.12 -8.67
C GLU A 308 -18.08 15.99 -7.80
N LEU A 309 -18.17 16.42 -6.52
CA LEU A 309 -17.00 16.48 -5.63
C LEU A 309 -16.63 15.11 -5.11
N GLU A 310 -15.33 14.77 -5.19
CA GLU A 310 -14.70 13.60 -4.57
C GLU A 310 -13.81 14.08 -3.41
N LEU A 311 -14.37 14.03 -2.19
CA LEU A 311 -13.72 14.61 -1.01
C LEU A 311 -12.68 13.66 -0.41
N SER A 312 -11.45 14.15 -0.24
CA SER A 312 -10.35 13.45 0.44
C SER A 312 -10.25 13.79 1.93
N PHE A 313 -10.87 14.88 2.36
CA PHE A 313 -10.93 15.36 3.74
C PHE A 313 -12.39 15.51 4.19
N PRO A 314 -12.63 15.64 5.51
CA PRO A 314 -13.99 15.81 6.03
C PRO A 314 -14.70 17.06 5.49
N ILE A 315 -16.02 17.08 5.62
CA ILE A 315 -16.82 18.30 5.48
C ILE A 315 -16.84 18.97 6.85
N TYR A 316 -16.49 20.27 6.95
CA TYR A 316 -16.53 20.97 8.22
C TYR A 316 -17.62 22.05 8.24
N TYR A 317 -18.30 22.10 9.39
CA TYR A 317 -19.14 23.24 9.79
C TYR A 317 -18.28 24.24 10.53
N ASP A 318 -18.08 25.42 9.97
CA ASP A 318 -17.27 26.49 10.55
C ASP A 318 -18.16 27.34 11.47
N ALA A 319 -17.94 27.22 12.77
CA ALA A 319 -18.71 27.83 13.85
C ALA A 319 -17.85 28.82 14.64
N GLU A 320 -17.83 30.07 14.20
CA GLU A 320 -17.01 31.12 14.84
C GLU A 320 -17.81 32.33 15.34
N ILE A 321 -19.08 32.45 14.96
CA ILE A 321 -19.87 33.61 15.29
C ILE A 321 -20.45 33.51 16.70
N THR A 322 -20.41 34.63 17.43
CA THR A 322 -20.99 34.72 18.76
C THR A 322 -22.43 35.28 18.74
N SER A 323 -22.75 36.03 17.71
CA SER A 323 -24.11 36.58 17.46
C SER A 323 -24.36 36.90 16.04
N PHE A 324 -25.60 36.72 15.57
CA PHE A 324 -26.07 37.09 14.25
C PHE A 324 -27.53 37.51 14.30
N ASN A 325 -27.89 38.60 13.63
CA ASN A 325 -29.26 39.15 13.60
C ASN A 325 -29.88 39.39 15.00
N GLY A 326 -29.05 39.80 15.96
CA GLY A 326 -29.51 40.06 17.35
C GLY A 326 -29.69 38.79 18.20
N ILE A 327 -29.39 37.60 17.67
CA ILE A 327 -29.42 36.33 18.42
C ILE A 327 -27.99 35.96 18.79
N TYR A 328 -27.76 35.74 20.11
CA TYR A 328 -26.51 35.21 20.62
C TYR A 328 -26.51 33.69 20.57
N TYR A 329 -25.42 33.10 20.05
CA TYR A 329 -25.28 31.65 19.97
C TYR A 329 -24.95 31.09 21.33
N SER A 330 -25.92 30.42 21.93
CA SER A 330 -25.74 29.63 23.17
C SER A 330 -25.18 28.24 22.85
N LEU A 331 -24.75 27.53 23.84
CA LEU A 331 -24.35 26.11 23.74
C LEU A 331 -25.49 25.26 23.16
N ASP A 332 -26.74 25.49 23.58
CA ASP A 332 -27.89 24.71 23.10
C ASP A 332 -28.17 24.98 21.61
N ILE A 333 -28.05 26.24 21.16
CA ILE A 333 -28.20 26.59 19.73
C ILE A 333 -27.12 25.89 18.89
N TYR A 334 -25.85 26.00 19.26
CA TYR A 334 -24.79 25.39 18.50
C TYR A 334 -24.88 23.86 18.51
N LYS A 335 -25.23 23.26 19.65
CA LYS A 335 -25.42 21.82 19.73
C LYS A 335 -26.52 21.35 18.77
N GLU A 336 -27.70 22.01 18.79
CA GLU A 336 -28.81 21.69 17.89
C GLU A 336 -28.41 21.87 16.41
N VAL A 337 -27.76 22.98 16.09
CA VAL A 337 -27.36 23.33 14.72
C VAL A 337 -26.35 22.31 14.16
N ILE A 338 -25.27 22.04 14.89
CA ILE A 338 -24.19 21.15 14.45
C ILE A 338 -24.71 19.72 14.32
N GLU A 339 -25.46 19.22 15.31
CA GLU A 339 -26.05 17.89 15.24
C GLU A 339 -27.02 17.75 14.05
N THR A 340 -27.86 18.78 13.81
CA THR A 340 -28.81 18.78 12.69
C THR A 340 -28.07 18.78 11.34
N PHE A 341 -27.08 19.64 11.18
CA PHE A 341 -26.26 19.71 9.97
C PHE A 341 -25.56 18.39 9.66
N ARG A 342 -24.90 17.82 10.66
CA ARG A 342 -24.18 16.55 10.54
C ARG A 342 -25.12 15.38 10.22
N MET A 343 -26.22 15.25 10.97
CA MET A 343 -27.20 14.19 10.75
C MET A 343 -27.82 14.26 9.36
N ARG A 344 -28.11 15.48 8.86
CA ARG A 344 -28.65 15.64 7.51
C ARG A 344 -27.66 15.24 6.42
N LEU A 345 -26.38 15.61 6.54
CA LEU A 345 -25.35 15.17 5.60
C LEU A 345 -25.12 13.66 5.68
N LYS A 346 -25.20 13.07 6.88
CA LYS A 346 -25.12 11.63 7.07
C LYS A 346 -26.28 10.88 6.38
N GLU A 347 -27.50 11.40 6.43
CA GLU A 347 -28.65 10.87 5.67
C GLU A 347 -28.40 10.85 4.17
N PHE A 348 -27.59 11.77 3.65
CA PHE A 348 -27.12 11.80 2.25
C PHE A 348 -25.91 10.89 1.96
N GLY A 349 -25.38 10.18 2.98
CA GLY A 349 -24.26 9.27 2.85
C GLY A 349 -22.88 9.87 3.15
N TYR A 350 -22.80 11.11 3.68
CA TYR A 350 -21.54 11.74 4.09
C TYR A 350 -21.27 11.49 5.57
N GLU A 351 -20.50 10.45 5.87
CA GLU A 351 -20.22 10.05 7.26
C GLU A 351 -19.19 10.96 7.93
N ASN A 352 -18.24 11.52 7.19
CA ASN A 352 -17.11 12.28 7.71
C ASN A 352 -17.41 13.78 7.73
N VAL A 353 -18.20 14.20 8.73
CA VAL A 353 -18.64 15.58 8.91
C VAL A 353 -18.22 16.06 10.29
N GLY A 354 -17.43 17.14 10.35
CA GLY A 354 -16.84 17.69 11.56
C GLY A 354 -17.18 19.15 11.85
N LEU A 355 -16.52 19.68 12.85
CA LEU A 355 -16.65 21.04 13.37
C LEU A 355 -15.30 21.74 13.27
N TYR A 356 -15.26 22.94 12.66
CA TYR A 356 -14.15 23.88 12.81
C TYR A 356 -14.56 25.02 13.74
N SER A 357 -13.68 25.36 14.69
CA SER A 357 -13.80 26.55 15.51
C SER A 357 -12.49 26.92 16.20
N ASN A 358 -12.46 28.14 16.77
CA ASN A 358 -11.30 28.57 17.57
C ASN A 358 -11.31 27.94 18.99
N LEU A 359 -10.11 27.83 19.57
CA LEU A 359 -9.89 27.23 20.89
C LEU A 359 -10.79 27.83 21.97
N HIS A 360 -11.00 29.16 21.99
CA HIS A 360 -11.82 29.81 23.01
C HIS A 360 -13.27 29.31 22.96
N MET A 361 -13.86 29.20 21.77
CA MET A 361 -15.23 28.69 21.61
C MET A 361 -15.35 27.24 22.09
N LEU A 362 -14.34 26.41 21.78
CA LEU A 362 -14.31 24.98 22.13
C LEU A 362 -14.07 24.71 23.61
N THR A 363 -13.37 25.60 24.32
CA THR A 363 -12.97 25.36 25.71
C THR A 363 -13.76 26.17 26.73
N ARG A 364 -14.16 27.40 26.40
CA ARG A 364 -14.80 28.37 27.29
C ARG A 364 -16.08 29.00 26.74
N GLY A 365 -16.31 28.85 25.45
CA GLY A 365 -17.45 29.41 24.72
C GLY A 365 -18.63 28.46 24.59
N SER A 366 -19.47 28.75 23.62
CA SER A 366 -20.71 28.03 23.34
C SER A 366 -20.51 26.68 22.63
N LEU A 367 -19.28 26.27 22.37
CA LEU A 367 -18.93 24.96 21.83
C LEU A 367 -18.21 24.06 22.88
N ASN A 368 -18.20 24.43 24.14
CA ASN A 368 -17.58 23.62 25.18
C ASN A 368 -18.49 22.46 25.62
N PHE A 369 -18.58 21.45 24.75
CA PHE A 369 -19.22 20.16 25.02
C PHE A 369 -18.43 19.04 24.39
N GLU A 370 -18.80 17.78 24.62
CA GLU A 370 -18.11 16.64 24.03
C GLU A 370 -18.49 16.46 22.55
N HIS A 371 -17.48 16.17 21.71
CA HIS A 371 -17.61 15.94 20.28
C HIS A 371 -17.19 14.51 19.94
N ASP A 372 -18.07 13.73 19.35
CA ASP A 372 -17.85 12.37 18.84
C ASP A 372 -17.53 12.34 17.33
N TYR A 373 -17.05 13.45 16.81
CA TYR A 373 -16.82 13.70 15.40
C TYR A 373 -15.54 14.51 15.19
N PRO A 374 -15.03 14.59 13.93
CA PRO A 374 -13.83 15.36 13.63
C PRO A 374 -13.90 16.80 14.10
N VAL A 375 -12.90 17.23 14.85
CA VAL A 375 -12.74 18.62 15.28
C VAL A 375 -11.50 19.23 14.65
N TRP A 376 -11.65 20.39 14.04
CA TRP A 376 -10.58 21.20 13.49
C TRP A 376 -10.47 22.47 14.32
N VAL A 377 -9.38 22.56 15.09
CA VAL A 377 -9.15 23.63 16.08
C VAL A 377 -8.34 24.75 15.44
N ALA A 378 -8.80 25.99 15.56
CA ALA A 378 -7.99 27.17 15.25
C ALA A 378 -7.35 27.71 16.52
N GLU A 379 -6.02 27.68 16.55
CA GLU A 379 -5.19 28.22 17.61
C GLU A 379 -3.81 28.61 17.06
N TYR A 380 -3.55 29.91 16.95
CA TYR A 380 -2.32 30.44 16.35
C TYR A 380 -1.21 30.53 17.39
N TYR A 381 -0.64 29.37 17.71
CA TYR A 381 0.39 29.19 18.73
C TYR A 381 1.39 28.10 18.32
N ASP A 382 2.42 27.86 19.16
CA ASP A 382 3.46 26.88 18.87
C ASP A 382 3.00 25.42 19.03
N ARG A 383 1.89 25.19 19.68
CA ARG A 383 1.22 23.91 19.86
C ARG A 383 -0.27 24.11 20.09
N CYS A 384 -1.06 23.11 19.79
CA CYS A 384 -2.47 23.10 20.11
C CYS A 384 -2.68 22.78 21.60
N GLU A 385 -3.36 23.68 22.33
CA GLU A 385 -3.68 23.53 23.76
C GLU A 385 -5.08 22.92 23.99
N TYR A 386 -5.79 22.49 22.92
CA TYR A 386 -7.06 21.80 23.06
C TYR A 386 -6.83 20.41 23.69
N ASP A 387 -7.40 20.18 24.88
CA ASP A 387 -7.17 19.00 25.71
C ASP A 387 -8.06 17.79 25.39
N LYS A 388 -8.98 17.93 24.40
CA LYS A 388 -9.84 16.85 23.92
C LYS A 388 -9.35 16.33 22.55
N ASN A 389 -10.02 15.30 22.03
CA ASN A 389 -9.68 14.74 20.73
C ASN A 389 -9.96 15.74 19.60
N TYR A 390 -9.01 15.91 18.72
CA TYR A 390 -9.12 16.69 17.49
C TYR A 390 -8.40 16.00 16.32
N ASN A 391 -8.81 16.33 15.11
CA ASN A 391 -8.30 15.70 13.89
C ASN A 391 -7.46 16.67 13.04
N ALA A 392 -7.63 17.97 13.29
CA ALA A 392 -6.91 19.00 12.57
C ALA A 392 -6.66 20.23 13.46
N TRP A 393 -5.57 20.90 13.17
CA TRP A 393 -5.16 22.13 13.87
C TRP A 393 -4.71 23.18 12.86
N GLN A 394 -5.40 24.34 12.85
CA GLN A 394 -4.98 25.54 12.13
C GLN A 394 -4.04 26.34 13.05
N TYR A 395 -2.74 26.31 12.73
CA TYR A 395 -1.71 26.85 13.61
C TYR A 395 -1.26 28.26 13.24
N THR A 396 -1.64 28.79 12.10
CA THR A 396 -1.36 30.16 11.69
C THR A 396 -2.30 30.64 10.59
N SER A 397 -2.60 31.94 10.61
CA SER A 397 -3.28 32.66 9.51
C SER A 397 -2.32 33.55 8.72
N LYS A 398 -1.01 33.35 8.89
CA LYS A 398 0.04 34.15 8.27
C LYS A 398 1.06 33.28 7.52
N GLY A 399 0.61 32.13 7.07
CA GLY A 399 1.43 31.24 6.27
C GLY A 399 1.80 31.86 4.91
N ASN A 400 2.87 31.34 4.32
CA ASN A 400 3.28 31.67 2.98
C ASN A 400 3.56 30.37 2.24
N ILE A 401 2.89 30.16 1.11
CA ILE A 401 2.98 28.94 0.31
C ILE A 401 3.14 29.33 -1.15
N ASN A 402 4.04 28.66 -1.85
CA ASN A 402 4.23 28.88 -3.28
C ASN A 402 2.93 28.70 -4.05
N GLY A 403 2.59 29.66 -4.89
CA GLY A 403 1.36 29.66 -5.67
C GLY A 403 0.21 30.45 -5.04
N ILE A 404 0.32 30.89 -3.77
CA ILE A 404 -0.69 31.73 -3.09
C ILE A 404 -0.03 33.06 -2.71
N GLU A 405 -0.55 34.15 -3.24
CA GLU A 405 -0.06 35.48 -2.87
C GLU A 405 -0.65 35.94 -1.52
N GLY A 406 0.20 36.52 -0.66
CA GLY A 406 -0.21 37.00 0.65
C GLY A 406 -0.27 35.90 1.72
N ASN A 407 -1.03 36.18 2.76
CA ASN A 407 -1.18 35.27 3.90
C ASN A 407 -2.21 34.19 3.57
N VAL A 408 -1.94 32.97 4.06
CA VAL A 408 -2.85 31.84 3.98
C VAL A 408 -2.86 31.06 5.29
N ASP A 409 -3.98 30.46 5.60
CA ASP A 409 -4.16 29.62 6.78
C ASP A 409 -3.48 28.26 6.57
N LEU A 410 -2.61 27.86 7.51
CA LEU A 410 -1.90 26.58 7.47
C LEU A 410 -2.38 25.65 8.57
N ASN A 411 -2.52 24.36 8.18
CA ASN A 411 -3.13 23.36 9.02
C ASN A 411 -2.30 22.07 9.06
N ILE A 412 -2.36 21.39 10.20
CA ILE A 412 -1.92 20.01 10.38
C ILE A 412 -3.17 19.14 10.51
N PHE A 413 -3.30 18.14 9.66
CA PHE A 413 -4.31 17.08 9.76
C PHE A 413 -3.64 15.78 10.20
N TYR A 414 -4.16 15.14 11.25
CA TYR A 414 -3.61 13.95 11.90
C TYR A 414 -4.20 12.65 11.37
#